data_a4bf526b8497ca412a04022b51250081
#
_entry.id   a4bf526b8497ca412a04022b51250081
#
_cell.length_a   1.000
_cell.length_b   1.000
_cell.length_c   1.000
_cell.angle_alpha   90.00
_cell.angle_beta   90.00
_cell.angle_gamma   90.00
#
_symmetry.space_group_name_H-M   'P 1'
#
loop_
_entity.id
_entity.type
_entity.pdbx_description
1 polymer ?
#
loop_
_entity_poly.entity_id
_entity_poly.type
_entity_poly.pdbx_seq_one_letter_code
_entity_poly.pdbx_strand_id
1 'polypeptide(L)'
;MNAAVDVLQSTHQHINRDRLWQSLMELAKLGATVKGGVCRLALTDLDRQARDIFVNWCEEAGCTVTIDAVGNIFARRPGRNPNLPPVMTGSHIDTQPTGGKFDGCFGVLAGVEVLRTLNDLGVETEAPLEVVVWTNEEGSRFAPCMMGSGVFAEKFTLEETLAKVDADGVTVGEALNAIGYAGPRKVSGHAVGAYFEAHIEQGPILEDEHKTIGIVMGALGQKWFDLKLRGVEAHAGPTPMHLRKDALVGAAVIVGAVNRAALGHQPHACGTVGCLQAYPGSRNVIPGEVRMTLDFRHLEPARLDSMIAEVRQVIETTCEEHGLTFELTPTADFPPLYFDKGCVEAVRGAAQGLGLSHMEIVSGAGHDAIFLAELGPAGMIFVPCEGGISHNEIENAAPDDLAAGCAVLLRAMLAASAMVAAGKAAA
;
A
#
# COMPACT_ATOMS: atom_id res chain seq x y z
N MET A 1 2.80 -1.70 -36.93
CA MET A 1 3.44 -2.56 -35.91
C MET A 1 4.78 -1.92 -35.62
N ASN A 2 4.99 -1.39 -34.44
CA ASN A 2 6.11 -0.50 -34.12
C ASN A 2 7.38 -1.26 -33.82
N ALA A 3 8.54 -0.78 -34.30
CA ALA A 3 9.87 -1.35 -34.02
C ALA A 3 10.14 -1.56 -32.51
N ALA A 4 9.53 -0.76 -31.64
CA ALA A 4 9.60 -0.92 -30.18
C ALA A 4 8.92 -2.23 -29.70
N VAL A 5 7.82 -2.65 -30.36
CA VAL A 5 7.13 -3.91 -30.02
C VAL A 5 7.93 -5.12 -30.49
N ASP A 6 8.59 -5.02 -31.66
CA ASP A 6 9.45 -6.11 -32.20
C ASP A 6 10.73 -6.30 -31.37
N VAL A 7 11.32 -5.22 -30.85
CA VAL A 7 12.47 -5.30 -29.91
C VAL A 7 12.08 -6.01 -28.62
N LEU A 8 10.83 -5.82 -28.15
CA LEU A 8 10.33 -6.45 -26.91
C LEU A 8 9.95 -7.92 -27.07
N GLN A 9 9.59 -8.36 -28.29
CA GLN A 9 9.28 -9.77 -28.56
C GLN A 9 10.54 -10.65 -28.63
N SER A 10 11.70 -10.05 -28.93
CA SER A 10 12.96 -10.78 -29.10
C SER A 10 13.78 -10.95 -27.81
N THR A 11 13.36 -10.39 -26.67
CA THR A 11 14.26 -10.21 -25.55
C THR A 11 13.61 -10.47 -24.19
N HIS A 12 13.85 -11.65 -23.65
CA HIS A 12 13.37 -12.07 -22.33
C HIS A 12 14.15 -11.50 -21.13
N GLN A 13 15.24 -10.74 -21.35
CA GLN A 13 16.17 -10.32 -20.29
C GLN A 13 16.74 -8.90 -20.50
N HIS A 14 15.90 -7.85 -20.36
CA HIS A 14 16.45 -6.50 -20.50
C HIS A 14 16.71 -5.80 -19.17
N ILE A 15 15.97 -6.14 -18.13
CA ILE A 15 16.17 -5.55 -16.80
C ILE A 15 17.55 -5.98 -16.27
N ASN A 16 18.36 -5.00 -15.90
CA ASN A 16 19.61 -5.27 -15.22
C ASN A 16 19.34 -5.59 -13.73
N ARG A 17 19.11 -6.89 -13.44
CA ARG A 17 18.84 -7.42 -12.11
C ARG A 17 19.85 -6.96 -11.07
N ASP A 18 21.14 -7.02 -11.41
CA ASP A 18 22.19 -6.68 -10.44
C ASP A 18 22.22 -5.17 -10.16
N ARG A 19 21.94 -4.32 -11.14
CA ARG A 19 21.83 -2.88 -10.97
C ARG A 19 20.61 -2.51 -10.11
N LEU A 20 19.45 -3.12 -10.34
CA LEU A 20 18.26 -2.95 -9.49
C LEU A 20 18.57 -3.35 -8.05
N TRP A 21 19.14 -4.54 -7.86
CA TRP A 21 19.50 -5.02 -6.53
C TRP A 21 20.51 -4.11 -5.83
N GLN A 22 21.55 -3.66 -6.52
CA GLN A 22 22.54 -2.73 -5.97
C GLN A 22 21.90 -1.39 -5.58
N SER A 23 20.99 -0.86 -6.40
CA SER A 23 20.26 0.38 -6.07
C SER A 23 19.41 0.22 -4.81
N LEU A 24 18.69 -0.91 -4.66
CA LEU A 24 17.92 -1.23 -3.44
C LEU A 24 18.82 -1.33 -2.21
N MET A 25 19.95 -2.05 -2.33
CA MET A 25 20.90 -2.21 -1.22
C MET A 25 21.62 -0.93 -0.86
N GLU A 26 21.86 -0.02 -1.81
CA GLU A 26 22.43 1.30 -1.53
C GLU A 26 21.43 2.17 -0.75
N LEU A 27 20.18 2.21 -1.19
CA LEU A 27 19.12 2.93 -0.50
C LEU A 27 18.88 2.38 0.92
N ALA A 28 18.95 1.06 1.09
CA ALA A 28 18.77 0.39 2.37
C ALA A 28 19.84 0.71 3.43
N LYS A 29 20.98 1.28 3.05
CA LYS A 29 22.01 1.74 4.01
C LYS A 29 21.52 2.95 4.83
N LEU A 30 20.62 3.75 4.26
CA LEU A 30 20.08 4.94 4.91
C LEU A 30 18.96 4.52 5.88
N GLY A 31 19.28 4.51 7.15
CA GLY A 31 18.41 4.05 8.22
C GLY A 31 18.54 2.56 8.55
N ALA A 32 19.60 1.89 8.06
CA ALA A 32 19.85 0.47 8.35
C ALA A 32 19.82 0.17 9.86
N THR A 33 19.08 -0.87 10.24
CA THR A 33 18.96 -1.31 11.63
C THR A 33 19.85 -2.52 11.92
N VAL A 34 20.11 -2.78 13.20
CA VAL A 34 20.95 -3.92 13.62
C VAL A 34 20.38 -5.28 13.25
N LYS A 35 19.06 -5.38 13.01
CA LYS A 35 18.40 -6.63 12.59
C LYS A 35 18.32 -6.80 11.09
N GLY A 36 18.84 -5.83 10.32
CA GLY A 36 18.91 -5.89 8.88
C GLY A 36 17.77 -5.22 8.13
N GLY A 37 16.86 -4.54 8.83
CA GLY A 37 15.81 -3.72 8.25
C GLY A 37 16.21 -2.26 8.05
N VAL A 38 15.23 -1.38 7.89
CA VAL A 38 15.41 0.06 7.68
C VAL A 38 14.41 0.86 8.53
N CYS A 39 14.90 1.91 9.19
CA CYS A 39 14.08 2.94 9.82
C CYS A 39 14.39 4.29 9.16
N ARG A 40 13.57 4.70 8.21
CA ARG A 40 13.68 5.96 7.46
C ARG A 40 12.32 6.65 7.47
N LEU A 41 11.99 7.29 8.59
CA LEU A 41 10.72 7.98 8.73
C LEU A 41 10.65 9.18 7.79
N ALA A 42 9.45 9.43 7.27
CA ALA A 42 9.16 10.51 6.34
C ALA A 42 9.68 11.88 6.82
N LEU A 43 10.25 12.65 5.90
CA LEU A 43 10.71 14.02 6.12
C LEU A 43 11.76 14.16 7.25
N THR A 44 12.53 13.11 7.51
CA THR A 44 13.74 13.15 8.35
C THR A 44 14.97 13.44 7.50
N ASP A 45 16.13 13.66 8.13
CA ASP A 45 17.40 13.81 7.41
C ASP A 45 17.80 12.55 6.64
N LEU A 46 17.43 11.35 7.12
CA LEU A 46 17.64 10.09 6.39
C LEU A 46 16.76 10.02 5.14
N ASP A 47 15.51 10.45 5.23
CA ASP A 47 14.60 10.53 4.07
C ASP A 47 15.11 11.58 3.07
N ARG A 48 15.61 12.73 3.54
CA ARG A 48 16.28 13.72 2.68
C ARG A 48 17.42 13.10 1.88
N GLN A 49 18.33 12.37 2.54
CA GLN A 49 19.47 11.73 1.87
C GLN A 49 18.99 10.70 0.82
N ALA A 50 17.93 9.93 1.12
CA ALA A 50 17.35 8.98 0.19
C ALA A 50 16.72 9.68 -1.04
N ARG A 51 16.03 10.79 -0.83
CA ARG A 51 15.48 11.67 -1.87
C ARG A 51 16.58 12.23 -2.76
N ASP A 52 17.67 12.72 -2.15
CA ASP A 52 18.83 13.25 -2.88
C ASP A 52 19.46 12.17 -3.80
N ILE A 53 19.59 10.94 -3.31
CA ILE A 53 20.08 9.79 -4.11
C ILE A 53 19.13 9.50 -5.28
N PHE A 54 17.81 9.44 -5.04
CA PHE A 54 16.81 9.20 -6.08
C PHE A 54 16.86 10.30 -7.16
N VAL A 55 16.91 11.57 -6.76
CA VAL A 55 17.01 12.71 -7.68
C VAL A 55 18.25 12.56 -8.56
N ASN A 56 19.41 12.31 -7.95
CA ASN A 56 20.66 12.13 -8.70
C ASN A 56 20.58 10.98 -9.71
N TRP A 57 20.05 9.83 -9.33
CA TRP A 57 19.91 8.69 -10.24
C TRP A 57 18.95 8.97 -11.40
N CYS A 58 17.90 9.74 -11.17
CA CYS A 58 16.97 10.14 -12.23
C CYS A 58 17.59 11.18 -13.18
N GLU A 59 18.34 12.15 -12.65
CA GLU A 59 19.06 13.13 -13.48
C GLU A 59 20.15 12.47 -14.32
N GLU A 60 20.93 11.53 -13.75
CA GLU A 60 21.89 10.70 -14.49
C GLU A 60 21.22 9.86 -15.60
N ALA A 61 19.97 9.43 -15.38
CA ALA A 61 19.17 8.76 -16.39
C ALA A 61 18.54 9.72 -17.44
N GLY A 62 18.85 11.03 -17.37
CA GLY A 62 18.40 12.04 -18.32
C GLY A 62 16.96 12.53 -18.08
N CYS A 63 16.42 12.36 -16.87
CA CYS A 63 15.11 12.85 -16.50
C CYS A 63 15.15 14.32 -16.06
N THR A 64 14.04 15.01 -16.26
CA THR A 64 13.77 16.29 -15.61
C THR A 64 13.05 15.99 -14.29
N VAL A 65 13.64 16.44 -13.17
CA VAL A 65 13.06 16.24 -11.84
C VAL A 65 12.33 17.51 -11.40
N THR A 66 11.12 17.34 -10.85
CA THR A 66 10.33 18.40 -10.24
C THR A 66 9.75 17.91 -8.91
N ILE A 67 9.61 18.85 -7.97
CA ILE A 67 9.11 18.58 -6.62
C ILE A 67 7.88 19.44 -6.40
N ASP A 68 6.84 18.89 -5.80
CA ASP A 68 5.63 19.63 -5.48
C ASP A 68 5.63 20.19 -4.04
N ALA A 69 4.57 20.90 -3.70
CA ALA A 69 4.47 21.60 -2.42
C ALA A 69 4.30 20.67 -1.20
N VAL A 70 3.95 19.40 -1.40
CA VAL A 70 3.89 18.38 -0.33
C VAL A 70 5.12 17.47 -0.34
N GLY A 71 6.08 17.75 -1.25
CA GLY A 71 7.35 17.03 -1.32
C GLY A 71 7.33 15.78 -2.18
N ASN A 72 6.27 15.51 -2.95
CA ASN A 72 6.31 14.45 -3.96
C ASN A 72 7.37 14.80 -5.02
N ILE A 73 8.14 13.80 -5.44
CA ILE A 73 9.20 13.97 -6.44
C ILE A 73 8.78 13.29 -7.72
N PHE A 74 8.86 14.01 -8.84
CA PHE A 74 8.49 13.52 -10.17
C PHE A 74 9.71 13.55 -11.08
N ALA A 75 10.16 12.39 -11.53
CA ALA A 75 11.25 12.25 -12.49
C ALA A 75 10.66 11.90 -13.87
N ARG A 76 10.66 12.89 -14.79
CA ARG A 76 10.05 12.78 -16.10
C ARG A 76 11.08 12.50 -17.19
N ARG A 77 10.91 11.39 -17.90
CA ARG A 77 11.58 11.06 -19.14
C ARG A 77 10.66 11.48 -20.31
N PRO A 78 11.13 12.28 -21.27
CA PRO A 78 10.31 12.70 -22.40
C PRO A 78 9.92 11.50 -23.28
N GLY A 79 8.71 11.57 -23.86
CA GLY A 79 8.29 10.71 -24.96
C GLY A 79 8.41 11.46 -26.29
N ARG A 80 8.10 10.78 -27.41
CA ARG A 80 8.03 11.39 -28.75
C ARG A 80 7.03 12.53 -28.83
N ASN A 81 5.90 12.38 -28.12
CA ASN A 81 4.92 13.44 -27.96
C ASN A 81 4.88 13.90 -26.47
N PRO A 82 5.60 14.97 -26.14
CA PRO A 82 5.68 15.45 -24.76
C PRO A 82 4.38 16.03 -24.21
N ASN A 83 3.37 16.27 -25.07
CA ASN A 83 2.07 16.83 -24.69
C ASN A 83 1.05 15.74 -24.29
N LEU A 84 1.35 14.47 -24.50
CA LEU A 84 0.51 13.39 -24.01
C LEU A 84 0.57 13.31 -22.47
N PRO A 85 -0.53 12.87 -21.83
CA PRO A 85 -0.49 12.51 -20.41
C PRO A 85 0.60 11.46 -20.14
N PRO A 86 1.40 11.60 -19.07
CA PRO A 86 2.46 10.65 -18.79
C PRO A 86 1.89 9.29 -18.35
N VAL A 87 2.61 8.23 -18.69
CA VAL A 87 2.47 6.94 -18.00
C VAL A 87 3.37 7.00 -16.76
N MET A 88 2.76 6.90 -15.61
CA MET A 88 3.43 7.06 -14.32
C MET A 88 3.67 5.71 -13.65
N THR A 89 4.73 5.62 -12.89
CA THR A 89 4.99 4.56 -11.92
C THR A 89 5.62 5.17 -10.68
N GLY A 90 5.51 4.51 -9.57
CA GLY A 90 6.11 4.97 -8.33
C GLY A 90 5.60 4.21 -7.13
N SER A 91 6.01 4.64 -5.97
CA SER A 91 5.63 4.24 -4.64
C SER A 91 6.29 5.22 -3.66
N HIS A 92 6.68 4.76 -2.48
CA HIS A 92 7.32 5.56 -1.44
C HIS A 92 8.74 5.08 -1.10
N ILE A 93 9.47 5.91 -0.37
CA ILE A 93 10.79 5.56 0.18
C ILE A 93 10.90 5.76 1.69
N ASP A 94 9.86 6.32 2.33
CA ASP A 94 9.73 6.29 3.79
C ASP A 94 9.35 4.88 4.25
N THR A 95 9.65 4.57 5.52
CA THR A 95 9.46 3.23 6.08
C THR A 95 8.76 3.29 7.42
N GLN A 96 8.23 2.15 7.87
CA GLN A 96 7.87 1.93 9.28
C GLN A 96 9.10 2.09 10.20
N PRO A 97 8.91 2.34 11.51
CA PRO A 97 10.02 2.39 12.48
C PRO A 97 10.84 1.10 12.55
N THR A 98 10.20 -0.03 12.24
CA THR A 98 10.83 -1.36 12.12
C THR A 98 10.57 -1.92 10.73
N GLY A 99 10.82 -1.11 9.69
CA GLY A 99 10.51 -1.43 8.30
C GLY A 99 11.54 -2.36 7.64
N GLY A 100 11.16 -2.82 6.46
CA GLY A 100 12.01 -3.61 5.58
C GLY A 100 12.84 -2.78 4.61
N LYS A 101 13.42 -3.45 3.62
CA LYS A 101 14.25 -2.84 2.58
C LYS A 101 13.52 -2.62 1.26
N PHE A 102 12.39 -3.29 1.07
CA PHE A 102 11.74 -3.43 -0.22
C PHE A 102 10.38 -2.76 -0.29
N ASP A 103 9.68 -2.69 0.86
CA ASP A 103 8.40 -2.03 1.01
C ASP A 103 8.46 -0.59 0.46
N GLY A 104 7.63 -0.26 -0.53
CA GLY A 104 7.64 0.97 -1.31
C GLY A 104 8.88 1.19 -2.16
N CYS A 105 10.07 1.01 -1.57
CA CYS A 105 11.36 1.23 -2.21
C CYS A 105 11.53 0.42 -3.51
N PHE A 106 10.98 -0.80 -3.55
CA PHE A 106 11.01 -1.62 -4.76
C PHE A 106 10.27 -0.94 -5.92
N GLY A 107 9.06 -0.45 -5.70
CA GLY A 107 8.26 0.20 -6.76
C GLY A 107 8.95 1.44 -7.35
N VAL A 108 9.53 2.26 -6.49
CA VAL A 108 10.31 3.44 -6.92
C VAL A 108 11.54 3.04 -7.72
N LEU A 109 12.35 2.11 -7.21
CA LEU A 109 13.61 1.73 -7.87
C LEU A 109 13.40 0.83 -9.10
N ALA A 110 12.31 0.06 -9.15
CA ALA A 110 11.87 -0.60 -10.38
C ALA A 110 11.54 0.43 -11.47
N GLY A 111 10.87 1.53 -11.11
CA GLY A 111 10.64 2.65 -12.04
C GLY A 111 11.96 3.25 -12.57
N VAL A 112 12.92 3.52 -11.70
CA VAL A 112 14.26 4.02 -12.11
C VAL A 112 14.96 3.03 -13.04
N GLU A 113 14.90 1.73 -12.73
CA GLU A 113 15.52 0.68 -13.56
C GLU A 113 14.83 0.57 -14.93
N VAL A 114 13.50 0.76 -15.00
CA VAL A 114 12.77 0.85 -16.29
C VAL A 114 13.34 1.99 -17.14
N LEU A 115 13.53 3.19 -16.58
CA LEU A 115 14.08 4.32 -17.33
C LEU A 115 15.50 4.06 -17.82
N ARG A 116 16.36 3.48 -16.97
CA ARG A 116 17.74 3.10 -17.32
C ARG A 116 17.77 2.04 -18.42
N THR A 117 16.92 1.02 -18.31
CA THR A 117 16.81 -0.04 -19.33
C THR A 117 16.37 0.52 -20.68
N LEU A 118 15.38 1.43 -20.71
CA LEU A 118 14.96 2.08 -21.96
C LEU A 118 16.09 2.90 -22.59
N ASN A 119 16.94 3.52 -21.79
CA ASN A 119 18.12 4.24 -22.28
C ASN A 119 19.16 3.28 -22.85
N ASP A 120 19.47 2.18 -22.14
CA ASP A 120 20.41 1.14 -22.58
C ASP A 120 20.00 0.54 -23.95
N LEU A 121 18.68 0.41 -24.17
CA LEU A 121 18.10 -0.12 -25.40
C LEU A 121 17.88 0.94 -26.51
N GLY A 122 18.05 2.22 -26.20
CA GLY A 122 17.73 3.31 -27.12
C GLY A 122 16.24 3.38 -27.51
N VAL A 123 15.34 2.91 -26.64
CA VAL A 123 13.89 2.88 -26.90
C VAL A 123 13.26 4.21 -26.48
N GLU A 124 12.56 4.85 -27.43
CA GLU A 124 11.72 6.01 -27.15
C GLU A 124 10.26 5.59 -27.02
N THR A 125 9.57 6.08 -25.97
CA THR A 125 8.13 5.86 -25.77
C THR A 125 7.29 6.92 -26.50
N GLU A 126 6.05 6.61 -26.83
CA GLU A 126 5.15 7.60 -27.45
C GLU A 126 4.75 8.69 -26.44
N ALA A 127 4.25 8.29 -25.27
CA ALA A 127 3.96 9.19 -24.16
C ALA A 127 5.18 9.35 -23.24
N PRO A 128 5.28 10.47 -22.51
CA PRO A 128 6.28 10.61 -21.45
C PRO A 128 6.11 9.54 -20.37
N LEU A 129 7.21 9.17 -19.70
CA LEU A 129 7.17 8.34 -18.51
C LEU A 129 7.56 9.19 -17.29
N GLU A 130 6.89 8.97 -16.16
CA GLU A 130 7.23 9.60 -14.88
C GLU A 130 7.42 8.54 -13.80
N VAL A 131 8.53 8.63 -13.05
CA VAL A 131 8.71 7.89 -11.80
C VAL A 131 8.45 8.85 -10.64
N VAL A 132 7.61 8.42 -9.69
CA VAL A 132 7.17 9.27 -8.58
C VAL A 132 7.59 8.66 -7.25
N VAL A 133 8.05 9.53 -6.34
CA VAL A 133 8.19 9.22 -4.91
C VAL A 133 7.08 9.95 -4.18
N TRP A 134 6.15 9.21 -3.61
CA TRP A 134 5.08 9.76 -2.79
C TRP A 134 5.56 10.04 -1.37
N THR A 135 5.17 11.17 -0.81
CA THR A 135 5.60 11.61 0.51
C THR A 135 4.73 11.01 1.60
N ASN A 136 5.37 10.40 2.62
CA ASN A 136 4.71 9.89 3.84
C ASN A 136 3.55 8.93 3.52
N GLU A 137 3.85 7.89 2.73
CA GLU A 137 2.87 6.85 2.42
C GLU A 137 2.54 6.03 3.67
N GLU A 138 3.54 5.64 4.43
CA GLU A 138 3.44 4.78 5.61
C GLU A 138 2.62 5.38 6.77
N GLY A 139 2.52 6.70 6.85
CA GLY A 139 1.81 7.36 7.94
C GLY A 139 2.46 7.23 9.31
N SER A 140 3.66 6.65 9.40
CA SER A 140 4.33 6.32 10.66
C SER A 140 4.76 7.54 11.46
N ARG A 141 5.15 8.62 10.79
CA ARG A 141 5.52 9.87 11.43
C ARG A 141 4.36 10.86 11.47
N PHE A 142 3.66 11.01 10.36
CA PHE A 142 2.52 11.91 10.23
C PHE A 142 1.28 11.13 9.76
N ALA A 143 0.17 11.21 10.49
CA ALA A 143 -1.08 10.65 10.02
C ALA A 143 -1.87 11.67 9.17
N PRO A 144 -2.58 11.21 8.11
CA PRO A 144 -2.80 9.84 7.70
C PRO A 144 -1.67 9.26 6.83
N CYS A 145 -1.75 7.95 6.54
CA CYS A 145 -0.95 7.30 5.49
C CYS A 145 -1.34 7.78 4.08
N MET A 146 -0.56 7.39 3.05
CA MET A 146 -0.74 7.77 1.64
C MET A 146 -0.91 9.29 1.46
N MET A 147 -0.16 10.05 2.25
CA MET A 147 -0.36 11.51 2.37
C MET A 147 -0.08 12.24 1.05
N GLY A 148 1.05 11.95 0.43
CA GLY A 148 1.50 12.60 -0.80
C GLY A 148 0.57 12.36 -1.99
N SER A 149 0.20 11.11 -2.24
CA SER A 149 -0.75 10.73 -3.27
C SER A 149 -2.16 11.22 -2.96
N GLY A 150 -2.54 11.25 -1.68
CA GLY A 150 -3.83 11.76 -1.24
C GLY A 150 -4.01 13.25 -1.52
N VAL A 151 -2.97 14.09 -1.32
CA VAL A 151 -3.02 15.51 -1.71
C VAL A 151 -3.00 15.65 -3.23
N PHE A 152 -2.21 14.84 -3.93
CA PHE A 152 -2.17 14.82 -5.40
C PHE A 152 -3.54 14.48 -6.01
N ALA A 153 -4.27 13.53 -5.42
CA ALA A 153 -5.60 13.10 -5.82
C ALA A 153 -6.75 13.93 -5.20
N GLU A 154 -6.43 15.06 -4.54
CA GLU A 154 -7.41 15.96 -3.91
C GLU A 154 -8.29 15.29 -2.82
N LYS A 155 -7.79 14.20 -2.21
CA LYS A 155 -8.43 13.56 -1.04
C LYS A 155 -8.15 14.31 0.24
N PHE A 156 -6.98 14.92 0.33
CA PHE A 156 -6.56 15.78 1.41
C PHE A 156 -6.25 17.17 0.88
N THR A 157 -6.58 18.20 1.61
CA THR A 157 -6.15 19.57 1.25
C THR A 157 -4.67 19.76 1.60
N LEU A 158 -3.96 20.54 0.79
CA LEU A 158 -2.56 20.89 1.08
C LEU A 158 -2.42 21.61 2.43
N GLU A 159 -3.33 22.54 2.74
CA GLU A 159 -3.30 23.33 3.96
C GLU A 159 -3.42 22.44 5.21
N GLU A 160 -4.43 21.57 5.27
CA GLU A 160 -4.64 20.64 6.38
C GLU A 160 -3.48 19.65 6.51
N THR A 161 -2.92 19.20 5.37
CA THR A 161 -1.78 18.29 5.34
C THR A 161 -0.53 18.93 5.91
N LEU A 162 -0.19 20.15 5.49
CA LEU A 162 0.98 20.87 6.00
C LEU A 162 0.88 21.20 7.50
N ALA A 163 -0.34 21.28 8.04
CA ALA A 163 -0.61 21.52 9.46
C ALA A 163 -0.59 20.26 10.34
N LYS A 164 -0.53 19.03 9.75
CA LYS A 164 -0.42 17.80 10.53
C LYS A 164 0.88 17.77 11.32
N VAL A 165 0.81 17.26 12.56
CA VAL A 165 1.94 17.23 13.48
C VAL A 165 2.37 15.80 13.80
N ASP A 166 3.66 15.63 14.03
CA ASP A 166 4.22 14.39 14.57
C ASP A 166 4.13 14.36 16.12
N ALA A 167 4.66 13.30 16.72
CA ALA A 167 4.66 13.10 18.18
C ALA A 167 5.45 14.18 18.95
N ASP A 168 6.40 14.84 18.30
CA ASP A 168 7.23 15.91 18.88
C ASP A 168 6.64 17.31 18.64
N GLY A 169 5.48 17.39 17.95
CA GLY A 169 4.79 18.64 17.66
C GLY A 169 5.31 19.39 16.43
N VAL A 170 6.18 18.76 15.63
CA VAL A 170 6.70 19.33 14.38
C VAL A 170 5.65 19.14 13.28
N THR A 171 5.33 20.20 12.54
CA THR A 171 4.40 20.12 11.41
C THR A 171 5.04 19.51 10.16
N VAL A 172 4.21 18.93 9.26
CA VAL A 172 4.66 18.49 7.93
C VAL A 172 5.34 19.65 7.18
N GLY A 173 4.74 20.85 7.22
CA GLY A 173 5.30 22.03 6.56
C GLY A 173 6.67 22.45 7.10
N GLU A 174 6.87 22.40 8.41
CA GLU A 174 8.17 22.66 9.03
C GLU A 174 9.20 21.61 8.64
N ALA A 175 8.83 20.32 8.68
CA ALA A 175 9.70 19.21 8.31
C ALA A 175 10.11 19.28 6.82
N LEU A 176 9.18 19.57 5.90
CA LEU A 176 9.46 19.77 4.47
C LEU A 176 10.44 20.91 4.23
N ASN A 177 10.23 22.04 4.89
CA ASN A 177 11.13 23.19 4.78
C ASN A 177 12.52 22.87 5.35
N ALA A 178 12.60 22.17 6.47
CA ALA A 178 13.86 21.79 7.10
C ALA A 178 14.73 20.92 6.20
N ILE A 179 14.12 19.99 5.46
CA ILE A 179 14.85 19.12 4.52
C ILE A 179 14.99 19.70 3.10
N GLY A 180 14.37 20.87 2.82
CA GLY A 180 14.45 21.55 1.54
C GLY A 180 13.62 20.93 0.41
N TYR A 181 12.58 20.17 0.74
CA TYR A 181 11.73 19.46 -0.24
C TYR A 181 10.32 20.05 -0.40
N ALA A 182 10.05 21.25 0.12
CA ALA A 182 8.86 22.03 -0.24
C ALA A 182 9.04 22.63 -1.64
N GLY A 183 8.61 21.94 -2.68
CA GLY A 183 8.86 22.32 -4.07
C GLY A 183 7.83 23.29 -4.65
N PRO A 184 8.11 23.91 -5.79
CA PRO A 184 7.25 24.91 -6.41
C PRO A 184 6.17 24.32 -7.34
N ARG A 185 6.24 23.01 -7.68
CA ARG A 185 5.25 22.38 -8.56
C ARG A 185 3.89 22.37 -7.88
N LYS A 186 2.83 22.67 -8.63
CA LYS A 186 1.46 22.53 -8.14
C LYS A 186 1.18 21.06 -7.80
N VAL A 187 0.51 20.80 -6.69
CA VAL A 187 0.28 19.43 -6.20
C VAL A 187 -0.75 18.68 -7.04
N SER A 188 -1.83 19.31 -7.46
CA SER A 188 -2.96 18.67 -8.13
C SER A 188 -3.24 19.23 -9.53
N GLY A 189 -4.21 18.61 -10.24
CA GLY A 189 -4.65 19.04 -11.57
C GLY A 189 -3.72 18.58 -12.69
N HIS A 190 -2.92 17.55 -12.45
CA HIS A 190 -2.04 16.93 -13.46
C HIS A 190 -2.78 15.77 -14.14
N ALA A 191 -2.62 15.69 -15.47
CA ALA A 191 -3.17 14.56 -16.23
C ALA A 191 -2.34 13.30 -15.95
N VAL A 192 -3.02 12.18 -15.73
CA VAL A 192 -2.45 10.84 -15.57
C VAL A 192 -2.91 9.99 -16.77
N GLY A 193 -1.98 9.53 -17.60
CA GLY A 193 -2.29 8.66 -18.73
C GLY A 193 -2.56 7.22 -18.31
N ALA A 194 -1.73 6.72 -17.42
CA ALA A 194 -1.90 5.48 -16.66
C ALA A 194 -0.94 5.51 -15.46
N TYR A 195 -1.24 4.75 -14.42
CA TYR A 195 -0.35 4.56 -13.27
C TYR A 195 -0.13 3.08 -12.99
N PHE A 196 1.12 2.70 -12.74
CA PHE A 196 1.46 1.34 -12.31
C PHE A 196 2.32 1.40 -11.05
N GLU A 197 2.02 0.53 -10.08
CA GLU A 197 2.83 0.39 -8.88
C GLU A 197 3.31 -1.06 -8.75
N ALA A 198 4.63 -1.26 -8.81
CA ALA A 198 5.24 -2.53 -8.47
C ALA A 198 5.52 -2.57 -6.96
N HIS A 199 5.14 -3.65 -6.31
CA HIS A 199 5.30 -3.78 -4.86
C HIS A 199 5.58 -5.22 -4.45
N ILE A 200 6.13 -5.44 -3.26
CA ILE A 200 6.11 -6.76 -2.64
C ILE A 200 4.68 -7.07 -2.18
N GLU A 201 4.30 -8.34 -2.14
CA GLU A 201 2.93 -8.73 -1.77
C GLU A 201 2.56 -8.32 -0.34
N GLN A 202 3.54 -8.24 0.57
CA GLN A 202 3.32 -8.06 2.01
C GLN A 202 2.45 -9.17 2.64
N GLY A 203 2.34 -10.28 1.95
CA GLY A 203 1.57 -11.46 2.32
C GLY A 203 2.20 -12.72 1.75
N PRO A 204 1.76 -13.92 2.18
CA PRO A 204 2.41 -15.19 1.85
C PRO A 204 1.81 -15.91 0.65
N ILE A 205 0.81 -15.37 -0.06
CA ILE A 205 0.01 -16.12 -1.04
C ILE A 205 0.85 -16.50 -2.26
N LEU A 206 1.62 -15.56 -2.81
CA LEU A 206 2.46 -15.84 -3.99
C LEU A 206 3.52 -16.88 -3.69
N GLU A 207 4.13 -16.83 -2.51
CA GLU A 207 5.11 -17.82 -2.06
C GLU A 207 4.46 -19.19 -1.86
N ASP A 208 3.31 -19.28 -1.18
CA ASP A 208 2.56 -20.52 -0.95
C ASP A 208 2.08 -21.17 -2.26
N GLU A 209 1.62 -20.35 -3.21
CA GLU A 209 1.14 -20.78 -4.53
C GLU A 209 2.28 -20.91 -5.58
N HIS A 210 3.53 -20.70 -5.19
CA HIS A 210 4.70 -20.75 -6.07
C HIS A 210 4.55 -19.90 -7.34
N LYS A 211 4.07 -18.65 -7.17
CA LYS A 211 3.88 -17.67 -8.24
C LYS A 211 4.89 -16.54 -8.13
N THR A 212 5.46 -16.18 -9.28
CA THR A 212 6.42 -15.08 -9.39
C THR A 212 5.72 -13.71 -9.46
N ILE A 213 4.53 -13.66 -10.06
CA ILE A 213 3.82 -12.39 -10.29
C ILE A 213 2.38 -12.48 -9.78
N GLY A 214 2.00 -11.51 -8.97
CA GLY A 214 0.64 -11.20 -8.63
C GLY A 214 0.06 -10.12 -9.55
N ILE A 215 -0.99 -10.47 -10.30
CA ILE A 215 -1.76 -9.51 -11.09
C ILE A 215 -2.81 -8.93 -10.16
N VAL A 216 -2.58 -7.71 -9.66
CA VAL A 216 -3.44 -7.14 -8.64
C VAL A 216 -4.73 -6.61 -9.25
N MET A 217 -5.85 -7.22 -8.86
CA MET A 217 -7.17 -6.90 -9.40
C MET A 217 -7.80 -5.68 -8.74
N GLY A 218 -7.35 -5.33 -7.53
CA GLY A 218 -7.90 -4.26 -6.72
C GLY A 218 -7.40 -4.31 -5.28
N ALA A 219 -7.99 -3.49 -4.42
CA ALA A 219 -7.71 -3.44 -3.00
C ALA A 219 -8.97 -3.73 -2.18
N LEU A 220 -8.81 -4.40 -1.05
CA LEU A 220 -9.91 -4.71 -0.15
C LEU A 220 -10.52 -3.44 0.44
N GLY A 221 -11.85 -3.39 0.50
CA GLY A 221 -12.54 -2.45 1.36
C GLY A 221 -12.31 -2.81 2.82
N GLN A 222 -12.27 -1.78 3.68
CA GLN A 222 -11.98 -1.92 5.11
C GLN A 222 -13.00 -1.13 5.92
N LYS A 223 -13.57 -1.77 6.95
CA LYS A 223 -14.41 -1.08 7.92
C LYS A 223 -13.94 -1.44 9.34
N TRP A 224 -13.62 -0.41 10.11
CA TRP A 224 -13.13 -0.54 11.47
C TRP A 224 -14.14 -0.04 12.47
N PHE A 225 -14.19 -0.71 13.62
CA PHE A 225 -15.06 -0.33 14.72
C PHE A 225 -14.33 -0.44 16.05
N ASP A 226 -14.69 0.46 16.96
CA ASP A 226 -14.45 0.31 18.38
C ASP A 226 -15.68 -0.29 19.04
N LEU A 227 -15.52 -1.40 19.75
CA LEU A 227 -16.57 -2.03 20.52
C LEU A 227 -16.28 -1.92 22.00
N LYS A 228 -17.24 -1.37 22.74
CA LYS A 228 -17.22 -1.31 24.19
C LYS A 228 -18.37 -2.12 24.76
N LEU A 229 -18.04 -3.13 25.58
CA LEU A 229 -19.01 -3.93 26.32
C LEU A 229 -19.03 -3.50 27.78
N ARG A 230 -20.21 -3.44 28.39
CA ARG A 230 -20.40 -3.13 29.81
C ARG A 230 -21.25 -4.20 30.46
N GLY A 231 -20.73 -4.76 31.55
CA GLY A 231 -21.37 -5.67 32.47
C GLY A 231 -21.36 -5.11 33.89
N VAL A 232 -21.10 -5.97 34.87
CA VAL A 232 -21.04 -5.59 36.30
C VAL A 232 -19.82 -6.22 36.95
N GLU A 233 -18.95 -5.37 37.51
CA GLU A 233 -17.83 -5.81 38.30
C GLU A 233 -18.34 -6.47 39.61
N ALA A 234 -17.82 -7.66 39.92
CA ALA A 234 -18.14 -8.37 41.14
C ALA A 234 -17.00 -9.30 41.58
N HIS A 235 -17.01 -9.71 42.82
CA HIS A 235 -16.01 -10.65 43.30
C HIS A 235 -16.17 -12.02 42.68
N ALA A 236 -15.10 -12.56 42.07
CA ALA A 236 -15.14 -13.80 41.29
C ALA A 236 -15.49 -15.06 42.09
N GLY A 237 -15.21 -15.10 43.42
CA GLY A 237 -15.49 -16.24 44.27
C GLY A 237 -16.97 -16.35 44.68
N PRO A 238 -17.52 -15.38 45.44
CA PRO A 238 -18.88 -15.48 45.99
C PRO A 238 -20.00 -15.22 44.98
N THR A 239 -19.71 -14.65 43.78
CA THR A 239 -20.75 -14.38 42.75
C THR A 239 -21.07 -15.63 41.96
N PRO A 240 -22.27 -16.23 42.07
CA PRO A 240 -22.67 -17.42 41.36
C PRO A 240 -22.63 -17.21 39.82
N MET A 241 -22.32 -18.26 39.04
CA MET A 241 -22.15 -18.16 37.58
C MET A 241 -23.40 -17.57 36.85
N HIS A 242 -24.61 -18.00 37.24
CA HIS A 242 -25.87 -17.58 36.60
C HIS A 242 -26.31 -16.14 36.94
N LEU A 243 -25.63 -15.46 37.86
CA LEU A 243 -25.90 -14.06 38.22
C LEU A 243 -24.86 -13.08 37.68
N ARG A 244 -23.85 -13.59 36.96
CA ARG A 244 -22.76 -12.77 36.44
C ARG A 244 -23.20 -12.01 35.19
N LYS A 245 -22.76 -10.75 35.11
CA LYS A 245 -22.78 -9.95 33.89
C LYS A 245 -21.33 -9.71 33.46
N ASP A 246 -20.69 -10.77 32.96
CA ASP A 246 -19.26 -10.82 32.68
C ASP A 246 -18.99 -10.31 31.26
N ALA A 247 -18.46 -9.08 31.15
CA ALA A 247 -18.17 -8.46 29.86
C ALA A 247 -17.08 -9.22 29.06
N LEU A 248 -16.15 -9.92 29.76
CA LEU A 248 -15.08 -10.65 29.08
C LEU A 248 -15.58 -11.96 28.46
N VAL A 249 -16.55 -12.64 29.08
CA VAL A 249 -17.21 -13.81 28.50
C VAL A 249 -17.96 -13.42 27.23
N GLY A 250 -18.71 -12.29 27.25
CA GLY A 250 -19.34 -11.75 26.04
C GLY A 250 -18.33 -11.40 24.95
N ALA A 251 -17.22 -10.76 25.32
CA ALA A 251 -16.15 -10.42 24.39
C ALA A 251 -15.56 -11.67 23.70
N ALA A 252 -15.33 -12.76 24.44
CA ALA A 252 -14.79 -14.01 23.88
C ALA A 252 -15.72 -14.64 22.82
N VAL A 253 -17.04 -14.55 23.01
CA VAL A 253 -18.04 -15.00 22.00
C VAL A 253 -17.92 -14.15 20.72
N ILE A 254 -17.79 -12.82 20.88
CA ILE A 254 -17.72 -11.88 19.76
C ILE A 254 -16.39 -12.06 18.99
N VAL A 255 -15.26 -12.25 19.65
CA VAL A 255 -13.98 -12.59 18.99
C VAL A 255 -14.13 -13.83 18.10
N GLY A 256 -14.78 -14.88 18.62
CA GLY A 256 -15.06 -16.07 17.82
C GLY A 256 -16.02 -15.81 16.66
N ALA A 257 -16.97 -14.88 16.80
CA ALA A 257 -17.89 -14.51 15.73
C ALA A 257 -17.19 -13.76 14.58
N VAL A 258 -16.30 -12.80 14.89
CA VAL A 258 -15.49 -12.09 13.89
C VAL A 258 -14.68 -13.08 13.03
N ASN A 259 -14.01 -14.03 13.68
CA ASN A 259 -13.24 -15.05 12.97
C ASN A 259 -14.15 -15.93 12.08
N ARG A 260 -15.29 -16.44 12.61
CA ARG A 260 -16.22 -17.25 11.83
C ARG A 260 -16.83 -16.50 10.65
N ALA A 261 -17.19 -15.23 10.80
CA ALA A 261 -17.70 -14.41 9.72
C ALA A 261 -16.68 -14.33 8.58
N ALA A 262 -15.41 -14.03 8.89
CA ALA A 262 -14.35 -14.00 7.88
C ALA A 262 -14.16 -15.38 7.18
N LEU A 263 -14.16 -16.47 7.92
CA LEU A 263 -14.07 -17.82 7.34
C LEU A 263 -15.28 -18.20 6.48
N GLY A 264 -16.47 -17.68 6.78
CA GLY A 264 -17.72 -17.92 6.02
C GLY A 264 -17.81 -17.14 4.71
N HIS A 265 -17.03 -16.08 4.54
CA HIS A 265 -17.07 -15.18 3.39
C HIS A 265 -15.82 -15.27 2.49
N GLN A 266 -15.08 -16.38 2.53
CA GLN A 266 -13.95 -16.59 1.63
C GLN A 266 -14.38 -16.63 0.14
N PRO A 267 -13.51 -16.33 -0.85
CA PRO A 267 -12.14 -15.80 -0.69
C PRO A 267 -12.13 -14.29 -0.35
N HIS A 268 -10.98 -13.77 0.04
CA HIS A 268 -10.68 -12.35 0.29
C HIS A 268 -11.27 -11.75 1.58
N ALA A 269 -11.99 -12.51 2.40
CA ALA A 269 -12.50 -12.00 3.67
C ALA A 269 -11.41 -12.04 4.76
N CYS A 270 -11.21 -10.92 5.44
CA CYS A 270 -10.44 -10.83 6.67
C CYS A 270 -11.30 -10.27 7.80
N GLY A 271 -11.15 -10.81 9.00
CA GLY A 271 -11.83 -10.34 10.20
C GLY A 271 -10.89 -10.49 11.41
N THR A 272 -10.56 -9.36 12.05
CA THR A 272 -9.55 -9.32 13.10
C THR A 272 -10.05 -8.54 14.32
N VAL A 273 -9.78 -9.08 15.51
CA VAL A 273 -9.82 -8.32 16.77
C VAL A 273 -8.38 -8.01 17.16
N GLY A 274 -7.90 -6.80 16.82
CA GLY A 274 -6.50 -6.41 16.99
C GLY A 274 -6.13 -6.01 18.42
N CYS A 275 -7.09 -5.51 19.20
CA CYS A 275 -6.91 -5.10 20.58
C CYS A 275 -8.08 -5.58 21.42
N LEU A 276 -7.80 -6.05 22.65
CA LEU A 276 -8.79 -6.39 23.67
C LEU A 276 -8.25 -6.01 25.05
N GLN A 277 -9.00 -5.17 25.76
CA GLN A 277 -8.66 -4.71 27.12
C GLN A 277 -9.82 -4.94 28.05
N ALA A 278 -9.59 -5.67 29.16
CA ALA A 278 -10.57 -5.95 30.18
C ALA A 278 -10.31 -5.11 31.43
N TYR A 279 -11.36 -4.55 32.01
CA TYR A 279 -11.30 -3.72 33.20
C TYR A 279 -12.13 -4.34 34.35
N PRO A 280 -11.63 -4.29 35.59
CA PRO A 280 -10.45 -3.57 36.08
C PRO A 280 -9.11 -4.34 35.93
N GLY A 281 -9.10 -5.49 35.25
CA GLY A 281 -7.87 -6.28 35.03
C GLY A 281 -7.32 -6.98 36.28
N SER A 282 -8.19 -7.35 37.21
CA SER A 282 -7.84 -8.04 38.47
C SER A 282 -8.25 -9.51 38.43
N ARG A 283 -7.38 -10.40 38.90
CA ARG A 283 -7.54 -11.86 38.84
C ARG A 283 -8.83 -12.37 39.49
N ASN A 284 -9.30 -11.73 40.54
CA ASN A 284 -10.44 -12.16 41.34
C ASN A 284 -11.65 -11.22 41.23
N VAL A 285 -11.70 -10.42 40.18
CA VAL A 285 -12.82 -9.53 39.84
C VAL A 285 -13.38 -9.92 38.49
N ILE A 286 -14.71 -10.09 38.42
CA ILE A 286 -15.43 -10.28 37.16
C ILE A 286 -15.31 -8.97 36.34
N PRO A 287 -14.83 -8.98 35.08
CA PRO A 287 -14.70 -7.75 34.32
C PRO A 287 -16.03 -7.08 34.03
N GLY A 288 -16.13 -5.81 34.44
CA GLY A 288 -17.30 -4.98 34.21
C GLY A 288 -17.26 -4.22 32.89
N GLU A 289 -16.10 -4.05 32.28
CA GLU A 289 -15.94 -3.41 30.97
C GLU A 289 -14.90 -4.14 30.13
N VAL A 290 -15.18 -4.27 28.82
CA VAL A 290 -14.19 -4.68 27.82
C VAL A 290 -14.24 -3.69 26.66
N ARG A 291 -13.05 -3.30 26.20
CA ARG A 291 -12.86 -2.54 24.96
C ARG A 291 -12.11 -3.39 23.97
N MET A 292 -12.57 -3.39 22.70
CA MET A 292 -11.89 -4.09 21.61
C MET A 292 -12.04 -3.34 20.30
N THR A 293 -11.10 -3.59 19.38
CA THR A 293 -11.13 -3.09 18.01
C THR A 293 -11.51 -4.20 17.06
N LEU A 294 -12.37 -3.90 16.08
CA LEU A 294 -12.80 -4.82 15.04
C LEU A 294 -12.34 -4.28 13.68
N ASP A 295 -11.71 -5.12 12.87
CA ASP A 295 -11.29 -4.84 11.49
C ASP A 295 -11.94 -5.89 10.58
N PHE A 296 -12.72 -5.42 9.60
CA PHE A 296 -13.35 -6.24 8.57
C PHE A 296 -12.87 -5.80 7.20
N ARG A 297 -12.47 -6.78 6.35
CA ARG A 297 -12.04 -6.50 4.98
C ARG A 297 -12.65 -7.47 4.00
N HIS A 298 -13.07 -6.95 2.84
CA HIS A 298 -13.53 -7.74 1.70
C HIS A 298 -13.49 -6.93 0.41
N LEU A 299 -13.29 -7.60 -0.74
CA LEU A 299 -13.30 -6.95 -2.06
C LEU A 299 -14.73 -6.57 -2.51
N GLU A 300 -15.73 -7.37 -2.16
CA GLU A 300 -17.12 -7.12 -2.53
C GLU A 300 -17.85 -6.37 -1.41
N PRO A 301 -18.39 -5.14 -1.66
CA PRO A 301 -19.07 -4.35 -0.63
C PRO A 301 -20.21 -5.09 0.07
N ALA A 302 -21.03 -5.83 -0.70
CA ALA A 302 -22.17 -6.56 -0.16
C ALA A 302 -21.75 -7.67 0.81
N ARG A 303 -20.62 -8.33 0.58
CA ARG A 303 -20.08 -9.35 1.49
C ARG A 303 -19.49 -8.71 2.74
N LEU A 304 -18.79 -7.58 2.59
CA LEU A 304 -18.28 -6.81 3.72
C LEU A 304 -19.43 -6.38 4.65
N ASP A 305 -20.50 -5.85 4.09
CA ASP A 305 -21.68 -5.45 4.86
C ASP A 305 -22.37 -6.66 5.52
N SER A 306 -22.43 -7.82 4.85
CA SER A 306 -22.98 -9.06 5.41
C SER A 306 -22.17 -9.55 6.61
N MET A 307 -20.84 -9.58 6.51
CA MET A 307 -19.95 -9.96 7.63
C MET A 307 -20.19 -9.08 8.86
N ILE A 308 -20.32 -7.78 8.65
CA ILE A 308 -20.56 -6.81 9.74
C ILE A 308 -21.94 -7.02 10.34
N ALA A 309 -22.98 -7.27 9.51
CA ALA A 309 -24.33 -7.53 9.98
C ALA A 309 -24.41 -8.82 10.82
N GLU A 310 -23.74 -9.90 10.39
CA GLU A 310 -23.64 -11.16 11.12
C GLU A 310 -23.02 -10.96 12.51
N VAL A 311 -21.87 -10.24 12.57
CA VAL A 311 -21.19 -9.99 13.84
C VAL A 311 -22.02 -9.06 14.74
N ARG A 312 -22.69 -8.05 14.18
CA ARG A 312 -23.59 -7.16 14.93
C ARG A 312 -24.74 -7.96 15.58
N GLN A 313 -25.35 -8.89 14.84
CA GLN A 313 -26.38 -9.76 15.37
C GLN A 313 -25.88 -10.61 16.56
N VAL A 314 -24.64 -11.13 16.44
CA VAL A 314 -24.03 -11.89 17.56
C VAL A 314 -23.77 -10.95 18.75
N ILE A 315 -23.31 -9.71 18.53
CA ILE A 315 -23.12 -8.74 19.63
C ILE A 315 -24.44 -8.52 20.37
N GLU A 316 -25.53 -8.24 19.64
CA GLU A 316 -26.87 -7.99 20.19
C GLU A 316 -27.37 -9.21 21.01
N THR A 317 -27.35 -10.39 20.42
CA THR A 317 -27.79 -11.63 21.08
C THR A 317 -26.94 -11.93 22.32
N THR A 318 -25.60 -11.81 22.22
CA THR A 318 -24.68 -12.04 23.34
C THR A 318 -24.95 -11.06 24.48
N CYS A 319 -25.21 -9.80 24.17
CA CYS A 319 -25.51 -8.79 25.19
C CYS A 319 -26.85 -9.09 25.89
N GLU A 320 -27.87 -9.52 25.17
CA GLU A 320 -29.15 -9.94 25.76
C GLU A 320 -28.97 -11.15 26.68
N GLU A 321 -28.33 -12.22 26.21
CA GLU A 321 -28.14 -13.46 26.96
C GLU A 321 -27.30 -13.27 28.25
N HIS A 322 -26.29 -12.41 28.21
CA HIS A 322 -25.39 -12.16 29.33
C HIS A 322 -25.76 -10.90 30.15
N GLY A 323 -26.84 -10.21 29.83
CA GLY A 323 -27.27 -9.00 30.50
C GLY A 323 -26.26 -7.85 30.42
N LEU A 324 -25.58 -7.73 29.27
CA LEU A 324 -24.59 -6.70 28.95
C LEU A 324 -25.23 -5.54 28.19
N THR A 325 -24.50 -4.43 28.11
CA THR A 325 -24.78 -3.36 27.15
C THR A 325 -23.56 -3.13 26.27
N PHE A 326 -23.76 -2.58 25.07
CA PHE A 326 -22.65 -2.30 24.17
C PHE A 326 -22.75 -0.93 23.49
N GLU A 327 -21.62 -0.45 23.03
CA GLU A 327 -21.46 0.72 22.16
C GLU A 327 -20.52 0.29 21.03
N LEU A 328 -20.99 0.37 19.77
CA LEU A 328 -20.24 0.02 18.57
C LEU A 328 -20.10 1.28 17.71
N THR A 329 -18.89 1.81 17.67
CA THR A 329 -18.56 3.08 17.00
C THR A 329 -17.72 2.81 15.74
N PRO A 330 -18.17 3.21 14.53
CA PRO A 330 -17.32 3.14 13.35
C PRO A 330 -16.15 4.13 13.44
N THR A 331 -14.96 3.69 13.10
CA THR A 331 -13.72 4.50 13.15
C THR A 331 -13.07 4.67 11.78
N ALA A 332 -13.34 3.77 10.82
CA ALA A 332 -12.92 3.91 9.43
C ALA A 332 -13.90 3.21 8.48
N ASP A 333 -14.04 3.75 7.27
CA ASP A 333 -14.81 3.18 6.15
C ASP A 333 -14.09 3.51 4.85
N PHE A 334 -13.36 2.54 4.30
CA PHE A 334 -12.67 2.63 3.01
C PHE A 334 -13.37 1.68 2.04
N PRO A 335 -13.94 2.19 0.93
CA PRO A 335 -14.59 1.33 -0.05
C PRO A 335 -13.56 0.44 -0.76
N PRO A 336 -13.95 -0.77 -1.21
CA PRO A 336 -13.09 -1.58 -2.05
C PRO A 336 -12.91 -0.93 -3.41
N LEU A 337 -11.75 -1.14 -4.00
CA LEU A 337 -11.38 -0.62 -5.31
C LEU A 337 -11.05 -1.77 -6.26
N TYR A 338 -11.54 -1.68 -7.50
CA TYR A 338 -11.06 -2.49 -8.62
C TYR A 338 -10.18 -1.64 -9.52
N PHE A 339 -9.01 -2.16 -9.87
CA PHE A 339 -8.12 -1.49 -10.81
C PHE A 339 -8.68 -1.53 -12.24
N ASP A 340 -8.18 -0.64 -13.08
CA ASP A 340 -8.58 -0.52 -14.48
C ASP A 340 -8.31 -1.82 -15.25
N LYS A 341 -9.31 -2.29 -15.99
CA LYS A 341 -9.20 -3.54 -16.75
C LYS A 341 -8.08 -3.51 -17.80
N GLY A 342 -7.86 -2.38 -18.46
CA GLY A 342 -6.79 -2.23 -19.44
C GLY A 342 -5.42 -2.31 -18.80
N CYS A 343 -5.23 -1.72 -17.62
CA CYS A 343 -3.98 -1.82 -16.85
C CYS A 343 -3.77 -3.24 -16.32
N VAL A 344 -4.80 -3.89 -15.78
CA VAL A 344 -4.74 -5.29 -15.34
C VAL A 344 -4.35 -6.22 -16.50
N GLU A 345 -4.97 -6.05 -17.68
CA GLU A 345 -4.63 -6.84 -18.87
C GLU A 345 -3.23 -6.53 -19.42
N ALA A 346 -2.74 -5.30 -19.28
CA ALA A 346 -1.37 -4.96 -19.64
C ALA A 346 -0.36 -5.71 -18.75
N VAL A 347 -0.61 -5.77 -17.44
CA VAL A 347 0.20 -6.55 -16.49
C VAL A 347 0.12 -8.04 -16.79
N ARG A 348 -1.10 -8.59 -17.03
CA ARG A 348 -1.32 -10.00 -17.37
C ARG A 348 -0.59 -10.39 -18.65
N GLY A 349 -0.77 -9.61 -19.71
CA GLY A 349 -0.12 -9.84 -21.00
C GLY A 349 1.42 -9.74 -20.91
N ALA A 350 1.94 -8.85 -20.06
CA ALA A 350 3.36 -8.75 -19.78
C ALA A 350 3.91 -10.01 -19.09
N ALA A 351 3.25 -10.49 -18.03
CA ALA A 351 3.65 -11.70 -17.32
C ALA A 351 3.61 -12.94 -18.23
N GLN A 352 2.53 -13.10 -19.00
CA GLN A 352 2.38 -14.18 -19.97
C GLN A 352 3.45 -14.12 -21.08
N GLY A 353 3.67 -12.94 -21.66
CA GLY A 353 4.67 -12.75 -22.70
C GLY A 353 6.12 -12.94 -22.24
N LEU A 354 6.37 -12.87 -20.92
CA LEU A 354 7.66 -13.22 -20.30
C LEU A 354 7.74 -14.69 -19.87
N GLY A 355 6.65 -15.47 -19.98
CA GLY A 355 6.59 -16.85 -19.52
C GLY A 355 6.67 -17.01 -18.00
N LEU A 356 6.34 -15.96 -17.23
CA LEU A 356 6.39 -15.96 -15.78
C LEU A 356 5.16 -16.63 -15.17
N SER A 357 5.35 -17.40 -14.10
CA SER A 357 4.25 -17.93 -13.31
C SER A 357 3.50 -16.76 -12.65
N HIS A 358 2.16 -16.75 -12.74
CA HIS A 358 1.36 -15.65 -12.24
C HIS A 358 -0.02 -16.10 -11.76
N MET A 359 -0.65 -15.27 -10.94
CA MET A 359 -2.05 -15.42 -10.53
C MET A 359 -2.71 -14.06 -10.33
N GLU A 360 -4.03 -14.04 -10.34
CA GLU A 360 -4.80 -12.90 -9.88
C GLU A 360 -4.78 -12.84 -8.36
N ILE A 361 -4.61 -11.64 -7.81
CA ILE A 361 -4.55 -11.40 -6.38
C ILE A 361 -5.22 -10.05 -6.05
N VAL A 362 -5.59 -9.86 -4.80
CA VAL A 362 -6.15 -8.61 -4.30
C VAL A 362 -5.26 -8.07 -3.19
N SER A 363 -4.97 -6.77 -3.21
CA SER A 363 -4.20 -6.16 -2.12
C SER A 363 -5.03 -6.12 -0.83
N GLY A 364 -4.45 -6.64 0.23
CA GLY A 364 -4.95 -6.49 1.59
C GLY A 364 -4.50 -5.18 2.26
N ALA A 365 -3.51 -4.49 1.67
CA ALA A 365 -2.93 -3.25 2.17
C ALA A 365 -3.38 -2.03 1.34
N GLY A 366 -3.23 -0.83 1.92
CA GLY A 366 -3.33 0.43 1.20
C GLY A 366 -2.06 0.68 0.38
N HIS A 367 -2.20 1.33 -0.77
CA HIS A 367 -1.09 1.74 -1.63
C HIS A 367 -1.46 3.04 -2.34
N ASP A 368 -0.48 3.82 -2.77
CA ASP A 368 -0.70 5.06 -3.50
C ASP A 368 -1.54 4.86 -4.77
N ALA A 369 -1.43 3.69 -5.41
CA ALA A 369 -2.24 3.29 -6.55
C ALA A 369 -3.76 3.40 -6.32
N ILE A 370 -4.23 3.30 -5.07
CA ILE A 370 -5.66 3.44 -4.73
C ILE A 370 -6.16 4.85 -5.05
N PHE A 371 -5.40 5.86 -4.65
CA PHE A 371 -5.78 7.25 -4.94
C PHE A 371 -5.54 7.63 -6.40
N LEU A 372 -4.49 7.07 -7.02
CA LEU A 372 -4.20 7.29 -8.43
C LEU A 372 -5.26 6.69 -9.36
N ALA A 373 -5.91 5.60 -8.96
CA ALA A 373 -7.02 4.98 -9.69
C ALA A 373 -8.25 5.88 -9.82
N GLU A 374 -8.37 6.91 -8.99
CA GLU A 374 -9.44 7.90 -9.11
C GLU A 374 -9.14 9.02 -10.11
N LEU A 375 -7.87 9.20 -10.46
CA LEU A 375 -7.42 10.21 -11.41
C LEU A 375 -7.29 9.68 -12.85
N GLY A 376 -7.10 8.36 -12.99
CA GLY A 376 -6.92 7.72 -14.28
C GLY A 376 -6.75 6.22 -14.16
N PRO A 377 -6.52 5.53 -15.29
CA PRO A 377 -6.29 4.09 -15.29
C PRO A 377 -5.11 3.71 -14.41
N ALA A 378 -5.32 2.78 -13.48
CA ALA A 378 -4.26 2.32 -12.59
C ALA A 378 -4.22 0.78 -12.48
N GLY A 379 -3.05 0.24 -12.19
CA GLY A 379 -2.82 -1.19 -11.94
C GLY A 379 -1.63 -1.40 -11.03
N MET A 380 -1.52 -2.60 -10.44
CA MET A 380 -0.41 -2.96 -9.57
C MET A 380 0.16 -4.33 -9.93
N ILE A 381 1.40 -4.53 -9.57
CA ILE A 381 2.17 -5.76 -9.79
C ILE A 381 2.75 -6.18 -8.45
N PHE A 382 2.39 -7.37 -7.96
CA PHE A 382 3.01 -7.93 -6.77
C PHE A 382 4.10 -8.94 -7.14
N VAL A 383 5.13 -8.99 -6.29
CA VAL A 383 6.16 -10.03 -6.26
C VAL A 383 6.22 -10.66 -4.87
N PRO A 384 6.65 -11.92 -4.73
CA PRO A 384 6.75 -12.57 -3.44
C PRO A 384 7.69 -11.83 -2.48
N CYS A 385 7.39 -11.91 -1.19
CA CYS A 385 8.31 -11.61 -0.10
C CYS A 385 8.41 -12.81 0.83
N GLU A 386 9.58 -13.04 1.39
CA GLU A 386 9.91 -14.23 2.18
C GLU A 386 9.01 -14.37 3.41
N GLY A 387 8.28 -15.49 3.50
CA GLY A 387 7.29 -15.76 4.55
C GLY A 387 6.12 -14.79 4.59
N GLY A 388 5.91 -13.97 3.57
CA GLY A 388 4.90 -12.92 3.56
C GLY A 388 5.16 -11.79 4.56
N ILE A 389 6.40 -11.67 5.05
CA ILE A 389 6.76 -10.72 6.12
C ILE A 389 7.01 -9.35 5.53
N SER A 390 6.27 -8.34 6.02
CA SER A 390 6.51 -6.92 5.80
C SER A 390 6.27 -6.12 7.08
N HIS A 391 6.58 -4.82 7.10
CA HIS A 391 6.60 -3.96 8.30
C HIS A 391 7.46 -4.56 9.43
N ASN A 392 8.52 -5.24 9.05
CA ASN A 392 9.42 -5.94 9.96
C ASN A 392 10.86 -5.86 9.43
N GLU A 393 11.82 -5.72 10.34
CA GLU A 393 13.25 -5.59 10.02
C GLU A 393 13.84 -6.82 9.30
N ILE A 394 13.16 -8.00 9.35
CA ILE A 394 13.60 -9.23 8.67
C ILE A 394 12.96 -9.41 7.28
N GLU A 395 12.17 -8.44 6.80
CA GLU A 395 11.58 -8.45 5.46
C GLU A 395 12.65 -8.76 4.40
N ASN A 396 12.33 -9.70 3.51
CA ASN A 396 13.23 -10.08 2.44
C ASN A 396 12.47 -10.43 1.16
N ALA A 397 13.12 -10.22 0.00
CA ALA A 397 12.60 -10.59 -1.31
C ALA A 397 13.75 -11.08 -2.20
N ALA A 398 13.46 -12.03 -3.09
CA ALA A 398 14.49 -12.58 -3.96
C ALA A 398 14.84 -11.63 -5.11
N PRO A 399 16.14 -11.43 -5.43
CA PRO A 399 16.55 -10.55 -6.55
C PRO A 399 15.91 -10.92 -7.88
N ASP A 400 15.66 -12.21 -8.12
CA ASP A 400 15.05 -12.69 -9.35
C ASP A 400 13.57 -12.32 -9.45
N ASP A 401 12.80 -12.36 -8.33
CA ASP A 401 11.40 -11.96 -8.30
C ASP A 401 11.26 -10.44 -8.47
N LEU A 402 12.13 -9.65 -7.83
CA LEU A 402 12.17 -8.20 -8.02
C LEU A 402 12.47 -7.83 -9.48
N ALA A 403 13.42 -8.51 -10.12
CA ALA A 403 13.75 -8.31 -11.53
C ALA A 403 12.58 -8.73 -12.44
N ALA A 404 11.89 -9.82 -12.12
CA ALA A 404 10.70 -10.27 -12.84
C ALA A 404 9.56 -9.24 -12.75
N GLY A 405 9.26 -8.73 -11.55
CA GLY A 405 8.28 -7.66 -11.36
C GLY A 405 8.63 -6.38 -12.12
N CYS A 406 9.90 -5.97 -12.09
CA CYS A 406 10.40 -4.84 -12.87
C CYS A 406 10.27 -5.06 -14.40
N ALA A 407 10.48 -6.29 -14.88
CA ALA A 407 10.31 -6.62 -16.30
C ALA A 407 8.83 -6.57 -16.73
N VAL A 408 7.92 -6.99 -15.87
CA VAL A 408 6.47 -6.85 -16.08
C VAL A 408 6.09 -5.37 -16.10
N LEU A 409 6.59 -4.57 -15.16
CA LEU A 409 6.37 -3.12 -15.10
C LEU A 409 6.81 -2.43 -16.40
N LEU A 410 8.03 -2.72 -16.89
CA LEU A 410 8.54 -2.18 -18.15
C LEU A 410 7.57 -2.43 -19.31
N ARG A 411 7.10 -3.66 -19.48
CA ARG A 411 6.19 -4.02 -20.56
C ARG A 411 4.81 -3.41 -20.41
N ALA A 412 4.27 -3.37 -19.21
CA ALA A 412 2.98 -2.75 -18.91
C ALA A 412 3.01 -1.24 -19.23
N MET A 413 4.07 -0.53 -18.80
CA MET A 413 4.25 0.89 -19.10
C MET A 413 4.39 1.18 -20.59
N LEU A 414 5.10 0.33 -21.34
CA LEU A 414 5.22 0.46 -22.80
C LEU A 414 3.90 0.24 -23.52
N ALA A 415 3.13 -0.77 -23.10
CA ALA A 415 1.78 -1.02 -23.62
C ALA A 415 0.86 0.18 -23.35
N ALA A 416 0.87 0.70 -22.14
CA ALA A 416 0.09 1.88 -21.76
C ALA A 416 0.51 3.14 -22.54
N SER A 417 1.81 3.37 -22.77
CA SER A 417 2.29 4.49 -23.59
C SER A 417 1.73 4.45 -25.01
N ALA A 418 1.66 3.26 -25.61
CA ALA A 418 1.04 3.09 -26.93
C ALA A 418 -0.48 3.30 -26.90
N MET A 419 -1.17 2.90 -25.83
CA MET A 419 -2.61 3.10 -25.65
C MET A 419 -2.94 4.59 -25.48
N VAL A 420 -2.19 5.31 -24.67
CA VAL A 420 -2.33 6.77 -24.47
C VAL A 420 -2.15 7.51 -25.81
N ALA A 421 -1.15 7.14 -26.60
CA ALA A 421 -0.92 7.74 -27.91
C ALA A 421 -2.04 7.46 -28.93
N ALA A 422 -2.71 6.32 -28.82
CA ALA A 422 -3.84 5.95 -29.67
C ALA A 422 -5.16 6.63 -29.26
N GLY A 423 -5.16 7.48 -28.22
CA GLY A 423 -6.38 8.07 -27.67
C GLY A 423 -7.33 7.03 -27.04
N LYS A 424 -6.80 5.84 -26.76
CA LYS A 424 -7.48 4.76 -26.07
C LYS A 424 -7.10 4.81 -24.59
N ALA A 425 -7.28 5.97 -23.95
CA ALA A 425 -7.36 6.00 -22.50
C ALA A 425 -8.46 5.01 -22.12
N ALA A 426 -8.19 4.12 -21.19
CA ALA A 426 -9.11 3.06 -20.81
C ALA A 426 -10.51 3.64 -20.57
N ALA A 427 -11.50 3.04 -21.23
CA ALA A 427 -12.90 3.37 -21.08
C ALA A 427 -13.51 2.52 -19.97
#